data_3c3cdb1c343ca8d92edfb1c8146b19d1
#
_entry.id   3c3cdb1c343ca8d92edfb1c8146b19d1
#
_cell.length_a   1.000
_cell.length_b   1.000
_cell.length_c   1.000
_cell.angle_alpha   90.00
_cell.angle_beta   90.00
_cell.angle_gamma   90.00
#
_symmetry.space_group_name_H-M   'P 1'
#
loop_
_entity.id
_entity.type
_entity.pdbx_description
1 polymer ?
#
loop_
_entity_poly.entity_id
_entity_poly.type
_entity_poly.pdbx_seq_one_letter_code
_entity_poly.pdbx_strand_id
1 'polypeptide(L)'
;MTDTKDLKHKILAHVKSDLEEIEVALKKNLNPYLDLVSQIAGHILFSGGKRLRPLLLVLSARICGYNGEYDKVFSTIFEYLHAATLLHDDLVDEATLRRGKPVANSIWGNAAAVLVGDFLLARSLSIAAETKRPAVIKVVSGITENMSQGEVH
;
A
#
# COMPACT_ATOMS: atom_id res chain seq x y z
N MET A 1 -25.09 -26.54 -0.08
CA MET A 1 -24.33 -25.42 -0.67
C MET A 1 -24.12 -24.39 0.42
N THR A 2 -22.88 -24.20 0.87
CA THR A 2 -22.54 -23.16 1.88
C THR A 2 -22.78 -21.80 1.23
N ASP A 3 -23.64 -20.98 1.84
CA ASP A 3 -23.95 -19.66 1.30
C ASP A 3 -22.64 -18.83 1.18
N THR A 4 -22.39 -18.26 0.03
CA THR A 4 -21.19 -17.43 -0.25
C THR A 4 -21.04 -16.29 0.77
N LYS A 5 -22.14 -15.81 1.34
CA LYS A 5 -22.16 -14.82 2.42
C LYS A 5 -21.60 -15.39 3.72
N ASP A 6 -21.97 -16.61 4.09
CA ASP A 6 -21.47 -17.27 5.31
C ASP A 6 -19.97 -17.54 5.21
N LEU A 7 -19.48 -18.01 4.05
CA LEU A 7 -18.06 -18.21 3.81
C LEU A 7 -17.27 -16.90 3.91
N LYS A 8 -17.77 -15.82 3.32
CA LYS A 8 -17.15 -14.49 3.42
C LYS A 8 -17.04 -14.01 4.86
N HIS A 9 -18.11 -14.17 5.66
CA HIS A 9 -18.09 -13.79 7.08
C HIS A 9 -17.07 -14.59 7.88
N LYS A 10 -16.98 -15.90 7.66
CA LYS A 10 -15.98 -16.77 8.32
C LYS A 10 -14.56 -16.36 7.97
N ILE A 11 -14.26 -16.09 6.68
CA ILE A 11 -12.94 -15.62 6.25
C ILE A 11 -12.60 -14.29 6.91
N LEU A 12 -13.52 -13.31 6.86
CA LEU A 12 -13.27 -11.98 7.45
C LEU A 12 -13.07 -12.05 8.97
N ALA A 13 -13.83 -12.89 9.67
CA ALA A 13 -13.64 -13.11 11.10
C ALA A 13 -12.26 -13.70 11.42
N HIS A 14 -11.78 -14.63 10.58
CA HIS A 14 -10.48 -15.28 10.76
C HIS A 14 -9.28 -14.35 10.56
N VAL A 15 -9.40 -13.36 9.68
CA VAL A 15 -8.31 -12.41 9.35
C VAL A 15 -8.50 -11.03 9.99
N LYS A 16 -9.49 -10.86 10.85
CA LYS A 16 -9.84 -9.56 11.45
C LYS A 16 -8.65 -8.94 12.20
N SER A 17 -8.00 -9.71 13.06
CA SER A 17 -6.83 -9.25 13.82
C SER A 17 -5.69 -8.82 12.90
N ASP A 18 -5.43 -9.58 11.81
CA ASP A 18 -4.40 -9.23 10.84
C ASP A 18 -4.69 -7.91 10.15
N LEU A 19 -5.95 -7.68 9.77
CA LEU A 19 -6.36 -6.43 9.14
C LEU A 19 -6.20 -5.23 10.09
N GLU A 20 -6.54 -5.39 11.36
CA GLU A 20 -6.34 -4.35 12.39
C GLU A 20 -4.85 -4.05 12.60
N GLU A 21 -4.01 -5.06 12.69
CA GLU A 21 -2.55 -4.92 12.82
C GLU A 21 -1.91 -4.26 11.58
N ILE A 22 -2.39 -4.61 10.37
CA ILE A 22 -1.97 -3.99 9.11
C ILE A 22 -2.31 -2.49 9.10
N GLU A 23 -3.52 -2.10 9.53
CA GLU A 23 -3.91 -0.67 9.61
C GLU A 23 -3.03 0.11 10.60
N VAL A 24 -2.69 -0.49 11.73
CA VAL A 24 -1.75 0.10 12.69
C VAL A 24 -0.36 0.24 12.07
N ALA A 25 0.13 -0.81 11.39
CA ALA A 25 1.43 -0.80 10.73
C ALA A 25 1.51 0.26 9.62
N LEU A 26 0.46 0.41 8.80
CA LEU A 26 0.37 1.45 7.76
C LEU A 26 0.49 2.86 8.33
N LYS A 27 -0.20 3.15 9.44
CA LYS A 27 -0.10 4.47 10.08
C LYS A 27 1.28 4.70 10.69
N LYS A 28 1.81 3.72 11.40
CA LYS A 28 3.09 3.82 12.11
C LYS A 28 4.27 3.94 11.15
N ASN A 29 4.28 3.21 10.05
CA ASN A 29 5.41 3.15 9.13
C ASN A 29 5.40 4.23 8.05
N LEU A 30 4.34 5.02 7.91
CA LEU A 30 4.28 6.14 6.96
C LEU A 30 5.32 7.22 7.33
N ASN A 31 5.36 7.62 8.58
CA ASN A 31 6.37 8.49 9.22
C ASN A 31 6.82 9.72 8.39
N PRO A 32 5.91 10.56 7.86
CA PRO A 32 6.29 11.80 7.22
C PRO A 32 6.60 12.88 8.28
N TYR A 33 7.53 13.78 7.98
CA TYR A 33 7.82 14.93 8.85
C TYR A 33 7.04 16.20 8.46
N LEU A 34 6.40 16.20 7.27
CA LEU A 34 5.56 17.30 6.79
C LEU A 34 4.08 16.91 6.88
N ASP A 35 3.27 17.78 7.50
CA ASP A 35 1.83 17.57 7.65
C ASP A 35 1.11 17.43 6.31
N LEU A 36 1.51 18.18 5.29
CA LEU A 36 0.93 18.09 3.95
C LEU A 36 1.13 16.70 3.33
N VAL A 37 2.31 16.11 3.49
CA VAL A 37 2.59 14.75 3.02
C VAL A 37 1.70 13.75 3.76
N SER A 38 1.53 13.92 5.08
CA SER A 38 0.63 13.08 5.89
C SER A 38 -0.81 13.16 5.43
N GLN A 39 -1.30 14.38 5.09
CA GLN A 39 -2.68 14.59 4.62
C GLN A 39 -2.91 13.93 3.27
N ILE A 40 -2.04 14.14 2.28
CA ILE A 40 -2.18 13.59 0.93
C ILE A 40 -2.02 12.07 0.95
N ALA A 41 -0.99 11.54 1.62
CA ALA A 41 -0.81 10.10 1.76
C ALA A 41 -1.98 9.45 2.52
N GLY A 42 -2.47 10.09 3.57
CA GLY A 42 -3.65 9.65 4.30
C GLY A 42 -4.92 9.65 3.44
N HIS A 43 -5.10 10.64 2.58
CA HIS A 43 -6.23 10.72 1.65
C HIS A 43 -6.29 9.50 0.73
N ILE A 44 -5.17 9.08 0.13
CA ILE A 44 -5.15 7.91 -0.76
C ILE A 44 -5.17 6.59 0.02
N LEU A 45 -4.36 6.45 1.06
CA LEU A 45 -4.22 5.22 1.82
C LEU A 45 -5.49 4.86 2.61
N PHE A 46 -6.13 5.84 3.27
CA PHE A 46 -7.25 5.59 4.18
C PHE A 46 -8.63 5.95 3.61
N SER A 47 -8.72 6.21 2.29
CA SER A 47 -10.00 6.40 1.58
C SER A 47 -10.82 5.12 1.38
N GLY A 48 -10.47 4.05 2.08
CA GLY A 48 -11.09 2.73 2.00
C GLY A 48 -10.30 1.79 1.10
N GLY A 49 -10.44 0.51 1.38
CA GLY A 49 -9.78 -0.57 0.64
C GLY A 49 -9.97 -1.90 1.36
N LYS A 50 -9.85 -2.99 0.62
CA LYS A 50 -10.00 -4.35 1.19
C LYS A 50 -8.70 -4.88 1.80
N ARG A 51 -7.59 -4.13 1.71
CA ARG A 51 -6.25 -4.51 2.17
C ARG A 51 -5.81 -5.90 1.72
N LEU A 52 -6.21 -6.29 0.51
CA LEU A 52 -5.90 -7.63 0.00
C LEU A 52 -4.39 -7.85 -0.21
N ARG A 53 -3.67 -6.83 -0.72
CA ARG A 53 -2.22 -6.94 -0.95
C ARG A 53 -1.45 -7.20 0.34
N PRO A 54 -1.57 -6.36 1.37
CA PRO A 54 -0.89 -6.59 2.64
C PRO A 54 -1.35 -7.89 3.33
N LEU A 55 -2.64 -8.22 3.25
CA LEU A 55 -3.16 -9.48 3.82
C LEU A 55 -2.56 -10.70 3.14
N LEU A 56 -2.46 -10.71 1.81
CA LEU A 56 -1.85 -11.80 1.06
C LEU A 56 -0.38 -12.03 1.47
N LEU A 57 0.39 -10.96 1.70
CA LEU A 57 1.76 -11.10 2.20
C LEU A 57 1.79 -11.77 3.57
N VAL A 58 0.96 -11.31 4.52
CA VAL A 58 0.91 -11.85 5.87
C VAL A 58 0.51 -13.33 5.85
N LEU A 59 -0.50 -13.71 5.07
CA LEU A 59 -0.93 -15.09 4.94
C LEU A 59 0.14 -15.96 4.26
N SER A 60 0.82 -15.46 3.23
CA SER A 60 1.92 -16.17 2.56
C SER A 60 3.09 -16.41 3.52
N ALA A 61 3.44 -15.40 4.33
CA ALA A 61 4.48 -15.55 5.35
C ALA A 61 4.15 -16.68 6.34
N ARG A 62 2.90 -16.75 6.81
CA ARG A 62 2.44 -17.85 7.69
C ARG A 62 2.50 -19.22 7.02
N ILE A 63 2.04 -19.32 5.77
CA ILE A 63 2.11 -20.59 5.01
C ILE A 63 3.56 -21.06 4.86
N CYS A 64 4.50 -20.12 4.71
CA CYS A 64 5.95 -20.41 4.67
C CYS A 64 6.57 -20.64 6.05
N GLY A 65 5.80 -20.70 7.13
CA GLY A 65 6.29 -20.93 8.49
C GLY A 65 7.05 -19.74 9.10
N TYR A 66 6.85 -18.52 8.57
CA TYR A 66 7.49 -17.34 9.13
C TYR A 66 6.84 -16.94 10.47
N ASN A 67 7.68 -16.82 11.51
CA ASN A 67 7.27 -16.44 12.86
C ASN A 67 7.98 -15.17 13.37
N GLY A 68 8.50 -14.33 12.44
CA GLY A 68 9.18 -13.08 12.79
C GLY A 68 8.24 -11.89 12.88
N GLU A 69 8.79 -10.72 13.18
CA GLU A 69 8.05 -9.48 13.42
C GLU A 69 7.87 -8.59 12.16
N TYR A 70 8.44 -9.01 11.02
CA TYR A 70 8.47 -8.17 9.81
C TYR A 70 7.28 -8.35 8.87
N ASP A 71 6.43 -9.36 9.05
CA ASP A 71 5.32 -9.63 8.14
C ASP A 71 4.36 -8.43 8.00
N LYS A 72 3.99 -7.80 9.12
CA LYS A 72 3.12 -6.63 9.12
C LYS A 72 3.83 -5.38 8.56
N VAL A 73 5.10 -5.18 8.92
CA VAL A 73 5.89 -4.05 8.42
C VAL A 73 6.08 -4.17 6.91
N PHE A 74 6.44 -5.36 6.41
CA PHE A 74 6.62 -5.57 4.97
C PHE A 74 5.33 -5.52 4.19
N SER A 75 4.22 -5.89 4.81
CA SER A 75 2.92 -5.78 4.17
C SER A 75 2.58 -4.33 3.78
N THR A 76 3.13 -3.34 4.50
CA THR A 76 2.90 -1.92 4.21
C THR A 76 3.59 -1.48 2.91
N ILE A 77 4.71 -2.11 2.53
CA ILE A 77 5.44 -1.81 1.28
C ILE A 77 4.49 -1.88 0.08
N PHE A 78 3.72 -2.97 -0.03
CA PHE A 78 2.84 -3.19 -1.18
C PHE A 78 1.66 -2.23 -1.22
N GLU A 79 1.18 -1.77 -0.08
CA GLU A 79 0.11 -0.79 -0.04
C GLU A 79 0.63 0.62 -0.35
N TYR A 80 1.86 0.95 0.08
CA TYR A 80 2.50 2.23 -0.28
C TYR A 80 2.85 2.29 -1.77
N LEU A 81 3.42 1.22 -2.35
CA LEU A 81 3.67 1.12 -3.78
C LEU A 81 2.37 1.30 -4.57
N HIS A 82 1.31 0.61 -4.16
CA HIS A 82 0.01 0.75 -4.81
C HIS A 82 -0.55 2.18 -4.68
N ALA A 83 -0.44 2.81 -3.51
CA ALA A 83 -0.90 4.17 -3.32
C ALA A 83 -0.08 5.17 -4.16
N ALA A 84 1.23 4.94 -4.30
CA ALA A 84 2.10 5.74 -5.17
C ALA A 84 1.66 5.64 -6.64
N THR A 85 1.42 4.44 -7.16
CA THR A 85 0.92 4.28 -8.54
C THR A 85 -0.44 4.95 -8.70
N LEU A 86 -1.36 4.81 -7.76
CA LEU A 86 -2.66 5.46 -7.84
C LEU A 86 -2.57 7.00 -7.90
N LEU A 87 -1.61 7.61 -7.19
CA LEU A 87 -1.39 9.07 -7.26
C LEU A 87 -0.84 9.49 -8.62
N HIS A 88 0.05 8.70 -9.21
CA HIS A 88 0.61 8.96 -10.54
C HIS A 88 -0.41 8.68 -11.65
N ASP A 89 -1.14 7.57 -11.57
CA ASP A 89 -2.17 7.18 -12.54
C ASP A 89 -3.30 8.21 -12.60
N ASP A 90 -3.74 8.75 -11.45
CA ASP A 90 -4.76 9.80 -11.42
C ASP A 90 -4.34 11.05 -12.22
N LEU A 91 -3.03 11.30 -12.36
CA LEU A 91 -2.49 12.39 -13.18
C LEU A 91 -2.39 12.02 -14.65
N VAL A 92 -1.90 10.82 -14.95
CA VAL A 92 -1.76 10.30 -16.33
C VAL A 92 -3.13 10.15 -16.98
N ASP A 93 -4.12 9.66 -16.22
CA ASP A 93 -5.49 9.44 -16.68
C ASP A 93 -6.35 10.71 -16.64
N GLU A 94 -5.80 11.85 -16.20
CA GLU A 94 -6.55 13.11 -15.98
C GLU A 94 -7.81 12.91 -15.12
N ALA A 95 -7.73 11.99 -14.17
CA ALA A 95 -8.86 11.64 -13.32
C ALA A 95 -9.28 12.82 -12.42
N THR A 96 -10.58 12.96 -12.20
CA THR A 96 -11.15 13.96 -11.28
C THR A 96 -11.72 13.33 -10.01
N LEU A 97 -12.15 12.07 -10.11
CA LEU A 97 -12.77 11.33 -9.01
C LEU A 97 -12.21 9.91 -8.91
N ARG A 98 -11.98 9.46 -7.69
CA ARG A 98 -11.64 8.08 -7.35
C ARG A 98 -12.55 7.58 -6.23
N ARG A 99 -13.31 6.50 -6.48
CA ARG A 99 -14.29 5.95 -5.51
C ARG A 99 -15.30 6.99 -5.00
N GLY A 100 -15.71 7.90 -5.89
CA GLY A 100 -16.67 8.97 -5.55
C GLY A 100 -16.10 10.15 -4.75
N LYS A 101 -14.78 10.20 -4.53
CA LYS A 101 -14.08 11.32 -3.89
C LYS A 101 -13.17 12.04 -4.88
N PRO A 102 -12.93 13.35 -4.72
CA PRO A 102 -11.94 14.05 -5.52
C PRO A 102 -10.56 13.42 -5.40
N VAL A 103 -9.82 13.33 -6.49
CA VAL A 103 -8.44 12.83 -6.51
C VAL A 103 -7.48 13.86 -5.88
N ALA A 104 -6.31 13.39 -5.43
CA ALA A 104 -5.36 14.23 -4.70
C ALA A 104 -4.89 15.46 -5.51
N ASN A 105 -4.62 15.29 -6.80
CA ASN A 105 -4.20 16.39 -7.68
C ASN A 105 -5.28 17.48 -7.85
N SER A 106 -6.56 17.13 -7.78
CA SER A 106 -7.67 18.11 -7.81
C SER A 106 -7.75 18.95 -6.52
N ILE A 107 -7.26 18.44 -5.39
CA ILE A 107 -7.33 19.13 -4.08
C ILE A 107 -6.03 19.90 -3.80
N TRP A 108 -4.86 19.31 -4.03
CA TRP A 108 -3.56 19.83 -3.64
C TRP A 108 -2.65 20.19 -4.80
N GLY A 109 -3.11 19.98 -6.04
CA GLY A 109 -2.35 20.25 -7.26
C GLY A 109 -1.43 19.09 -7.68
N ASN A 110 -1.07 19.10 -8.98
CA ASN A 110 -0.33 18.02 -9.61
C ASN A 110 1.05 17.80 -8.96
N ALA A 111 1.80 18.87 -8.69
CA ALA A 111 3.13 18.76 -8.12
C ALA A 111 3.12 18.07 -6.74
N ALA A 112 2.16 18.40 -5.88
CA ALA A 112 2.03 17.78 -4.57
C ALA A 112 1.68 16.29 -4.68
N ALA A 113 0.77 15.91 -5.59
CA ALA A 113 0.40 14.52 -5.81
C ALA A 113 1.60 13.68 -6.30
N VAL A 114 2.38 14.18 -7.28
CA VAL A 114 3.59 13.50 -7.77
C VAL A 114 4.60 13.32 -6.65
N LEU A 115 4.95 14.38 -5.92
CA LEU A 115 5.97 14.32 -4.87
C LEU A 115 5.57 13.40 -3.70
N VAL A 116 4.28 13.30 -3.38
CA VAL A 116 3.81 12.35 -2.36
C VAL A 116 3.83 10.92 -2.89
N GLY A 117 3.54 10.69 -4.16
CA GLY A 117 3.76 9.40 -4.81
C GLY A 117 5.23 8.96 -4.71
N ASP A 118 6.17 9.85 -5.05
CA ASP A 118 7.62 9.62 -4.92
C ASP A 118 8.03 9.34 -3.47
N PHE A 119 7.44 10.08 -2.51
CA PHE A 119 7.67 9.82 -1.08
C PHE A 119 7.23 8.41 -0.68
N LEU A 120 6.05 7.94 -1.10
CA LEU A 120 5.56 6.61 -0.79
C LEU A 120 6.43 5.52 -1.42
N LEU A 121 6.92 5.74 -2.63
CA LEU A 121 7.88 4.87 -3.31
C LEU A 121 9.20 4.79 -2.53
N ALA A 122 9.79 5.94 -2.18
CA ALA A 122 11.02 6.01 -1.39
C ALA A 122 10.84 5.35 -0.01
N ARG A 123 9.69 5.56 0.64
CA ARG A 123 9.38 4.95 1.94
C ARG A 123 9.31 3.43 1.84
N SER A 124 8.72 2.89 0.77
CA SER A 124 8.69 1.45 0.50
C SER A 124 10.10 0.85 0.42
N LEU A 125 11.00 1.51 -0.32
CA LEU A 125 12.39 1.08 -0.43
C LEU A 125 13.15 1.21 0.89
N SER A 126 12.90 2.26 1.67
CA SER A 126 13.48 2.44 3.00
C SER A 126 13.11 1.28 3.94
N ILE A 127 11.83 0.91 3.99
CA ILE A 127 11.36 -0.22 4.79
C ILE A 127 12.01 -1.53 4.32
N ALA A 128 12.13 -1.75 3.01
CA ALA A 128 12.82 -2.92 2.48
C ALA A 128 14.30 -2.94 2.91
N ALA A 129 14.98 -1.80 2.93
CA ALA A 129 16.38 -1.66 3.33
C ALA A 129 16.60 -1.88 4.83
N GLU A 130 15.63 -1.56 5.70
CA GLU A 130 15.69 -1.81 7.15
C GLU A 130 15.93 -3.31 7.48
N THR A 131 15.57 -4.22 6.57
CA THR A 131 15.84 -5.66 6.73
C THR A 131 17.31 -6.02 6.66
N LYS A 132 18.15 -5.17 6.08
CA LYS A 132 19.56 -5.44 5.74
C LYS A 132 19.74 -6.69 4.84
N ARG A 133 18.70 -7.04 4.07
CA ARG A 133 18.70 -8.20 3.15
C ARG A 133 18.60 -7.69 1.70
N PRO A 134 19.70 -7.71 0.93
CA PRO A 134 19.68 -7.27 -0.47
C PRO A 134 18.63 -7.97 -1.34
N ALA A 135 18.34 -9.24 -1.04
CA ALA A 135 17.31 -10.00 -1.76
C ALA A 135 15.91 -9.37 -1.64
N VAL A 136 15.56 -8.82 -0.48
CA VAL A 136 14.27 -8.14 -0.28
C VAL A 136 14.21 -6.86 -1.11
N ILE A 137 15.29 -6.06 -1.09
CA ILE A 137 15.38 -4.83 -1.88
C ILE A 137 15.27 -5.16 -3.37
N LYS A 138 15.97 -6.21 -3.84
CA LYS A 138 15.92 -6.65 -5.25
C LYS A 138 14.51 -7.04 -5.69
N VAL A 139 13.75 -7.72 -4.84
CA VAL A 139 12.35 -8.10 -5.15
C VAL A 139 11.48 -6.85 -5.24
N VAL A 140 11.58 -5.93 -4.26
CA VAL A 140 10.75 -4.72 -4.23
C VAL A 140 11.08 -3.80 -5.41
N SER A 141 12.37 -3.57 -5.71
CA SER A 141 12.77 -2.75 -6.87
C SER A 141 12.34 -3.36 -8.20
N GLY A 142 12.49 -4.69 -8.36
CA GLY A 142 12.06 -5.38 -9.57
C GLY A 142 10.55 -5.31 -9.80
N ILE A 143 9.73 -5.35 -8.74
CA ILE A 143 8.29 -5.13 -8.83
C ILE A 143 8.02 -3.69 -9.32
N THR A 144 8.70 -2.70 -8.76
CA THR A 144 8.54 -1.29 -9.13
C THR A 144 8.91 -1.05 -10.60
N GLU A 145 10.04 -1.61 -11.05
CA GLU A 145 10.48 -1.53 -12.45
C GLU A 145 9.42 -2.12 -13.41
N ASN A 146 8.89 -3.30 -13.08
CA ASN A 146 7.89 -3.96 -13.93
C ASN A 146 6.56 -3.18 -13.95
N MET A 147 6.14 -2.62 -12.82
CA MET A 147 4.93 -1.79 -12.76
C MET A 147 5.07 -0.55 -13.65
N SER A 148 6.19 0.18 -13.53
CA SER A 148 6.45 1.38 -14.33
C SER A 148 6.50 1.10 -15.83
N GLN A 149 7.10 -0.03 -16.24
CA GLN A 149 7.14 -0.42 -17.65
C GLN A 149 5.76 -0.83 -18.18
N GLY A 150 4.92 -1.45 -17.34
CA GLY A 150 3.56 -1.82 -17.70
C GLY A 150 2.63 -0.63 -17.98
N GLU A 151 2.87 0.51 -17.34
CA GLU A 151 2.08 1.73 -17.56
C GLU A 151 2.46 2.50 -18.85
N VAL A 152 3.61 2.22 -19.46
CA VAL A 152 4.07 2.90 -20.70
C VAL A 152 3.45 2.26 -21.96
N HIS A 153 2.79 1.11 -21.85
CA HIS A 153 2.15 0.38 -22.94
C HIS A 153 0.66 0.65 -23.01
#